data_7459fe5b34b7b5d9f13a965baad6c089
#
_entry.id   7459fe5b34b7b5d9f13a965baad6c089
#
_cell.length_a   1.000
_cell.length_b   1.000
_cell.length_c   1.000
_cell.angle_alpha   90.00
_cell.angle_beta   90.00
_cell.angle_gamma   90.00
#
_symmetry.space_group_name_H-M   'P 1'
#
loop_
_entity.id
_entity.type
_entity.pdbx_description
1 polymer ?
#
loop_
_entity_poly.entity_id
_entity_poly.type
_entity_poly.pdbx_seq_one_letter_code
_entity_poly.pdbx_strand_id
1 'polypeptide(L)'
;GDIWEIDAKAYRNPIALRTKIQNDGGFPSGDYARGYFVIPSEYTVNQRNYTAIINRVLKDQKNVECVTLKALKTAIAKKEAACNDE
;
A
#
# COMPACT_ATOMS: atom_id res chain seq x y z
N GLY A 1 -12.29 6.68 -13.01
CA GLY A 1 -11.75 7.54 -12.15
C GLY A 1 -10.35 7.37 -11.64
N ASP A 2 -9.92 8.39 -10.97
CA ASP A 2 -8.57 8.49 -10.40
C ASP A 2 -8.61 8.41 -8.87
N ILE A 3 -9.57 7.71 -8.32
CA ILE A 3 -9.71 7.59 -6.87
C ILE A 3 -8.69 6.60 -6.36
N TRP A 4 -7.90 7.01 -5.37
CA TRP A 4 -6.97 6.15 -4.66
C TRP A 4 -7.51 5.93 -3.26
N GLU A 5 -7.66 4.66 -2.90
CA GLU A 5 -8.09 4.26 -1.56
C GLU A 5 -6.86 3.96 -0.73
N ILE A 6 -6.75 4.57 0.45
CA ILE A 6 -5.57 4.45 1.29
C ILE A 6 -5.98 3.95 2.67
N ASP A 7 -5.33 2.88 3.11
CA ASP A 7 -5.56 2.28 4.43
C ASP A 7 -4.22 2.24 5.17
N ALA A 8 -4.08 3.11 6.17
CA ALA A 8 -2.86 3.19 6.97
C ALA A 8 -2.85 2.06 8.01
N LYS A 9 -1.72 1.36 8.10
CA LYS A 9 -1.53 0.25 9.04
C LYS A 9 -0.27 0.45 9.85
N ALA A 10 -0.38 0.38 11.18
CA ALA A 10 0.74 0.59 12.10
C ALA A 10 1.15 -0.73 12.76
N TYR A 11 1.40 -1.75 11.99
CA TYR A 11 1.87 -3.05 12.46
C TYR A 11 3.38 -3.13 12.25
N ARG A 12 4.15 -3.14 13.35
CA ARG A 12 5.61 -3.25 13.26
C ARG A 12 6.07 -4.58 12.69
N ASN A 13 5.34 -5.64 12.98
CA ASN A 13 5.66 -6.99 12.50
C ASN A 13 4.90 -7.25 11.18
N PRO A 14 5.62 -7.47 10.07
CA PRO A 14 4.97 -7.72 8.79
C PRO A 14 4.13 -9.00 8.78
N ILE A 15 4.51 -10.00 9.59
CA ILE A 15 3.74 -11.24 9.67
C ILE A 15 2.37 -10.98 10.33
N ALA A 16 2.33 -10.11 11.35
CA ALA A 16 1.07 -9.74 11.98
C ALA A 16 0.14 -9.02 10.99
N LEU A 17 0.70 -8.11 10.19
CA LEU A 17 -0.08 -7.42 9.16
C LEU A 17 -0.55 -8.40 8.08
N ARG A 18 0.32 -9.30 7.64
CA ARG A 18 -0.05 -10.32 6.65
C ARG A 18 -1.23 -11.16 7.15
N THR A 19 -1.20 -11.59 8.39
CA THR A 19 -2.28 -12.38 8.98
C THR A 19 -3.58 -11.58 9.00
N LYS A 20 -3.52 -10.31 9.40
CA LYS A 20 -4.69 -9.44 9.41
C LYS A 20 -5.30 -9.30 8.02
N ILE A 21 -4.46 -9.04 7.02
CA ILE A 21 -4.91 -8.88 5.64
C ILE A 21 -5.55 -10.17 5.11
N GLN A 22 -4.93 -11.32 5.38
CA GLN A 22 -5.48 -12.61 4.96
C GLN A 22 -6.82 -12.90 5.62
N ASN A 23 -6.95 -12.59 6.91
CA ASN A 23 -8.21 -12.78 7.63
C ASN A 23 -9.32 -11.87 7.11
N ASP A 24 -8.97 -10.68 6.63
CA ASP A 24 -9.93 -9.73 6.08
C ASP A 24 -10.23 -9.98 4.59
N GLY A 25 -9.57 -10.95 3.97
CA GLY A 25 -9.79 -11.25 2.55
C GLY A 25 -9.07 -10.32 1.59
N GLY A 26 -8.04 -9.61 2.05
CA GLY A 26 -7.27 -8.68 1.24
C GLY A 26 -7.72 -7.24 1.42
N PHE A 27 -7.49 -6.41 0.42
CA PHE A 27 -7.93 -5.02 0.42
C PHE A 27 -9.43 -4.97 0.10
N PRO A 28 -10.22 -4.12 0.78
CA PRO A 28 -11.66 -4.03 0.52
C PRO A 28 -11.95 -3.71 -0.95
N SER A 29 -12.96 -4.36 -1.51
CA SER A 29 -13.42 -4.04 -2.86
C SER A 29 -14.07 -2.66 -2.86
N GLY A 30 -13.99 -1.98 -4.00
CA GLY A 30 -14.55 -0.64 -4.13
C GLY A 30 -14.27 -0.05 -5.49
N ASP A 31 -14.72 1.15 -5.67
CA ASP A 31 -14.67 1.86 -6.95
C ASP A 31 -13.47 2.79 -6.99
N TYR A 32 -12.28 2.20 -6.90
CA TYR A 32 -11.01 2.94 -6.88
C TYR A 32 -10.09 2.47 -8.01
N ALA A 33 -9.24 3.39 -8.48
CA ALA A 33 -8.23 3.07 -9.48
C ALA A 33 -7.06 2.31 -8.84
N ARG A 34 -6.69 2.68 -7.59
CA ARG A 34 -5.61 2.04 -6.84
C ARG A 34 -5.97 1.94 -5.37
N GLY A 35 -5.56 0.86 -4.73
CA GLY A 35 -5.66 0.66 -3.29
C GLY A 35 -4.27 0.52 -2.68
N TYR A 36 -4.02 1.19 -1.58
CA TYR A 36 -2.74 1.15 -0.89
C TYR A 36 -2.90 0.81 0.58
N PHE A 37 -2.21 -0.22 1.04
CA PHE A 37 -1.88 -0.35 2.45
C PHE A 37 -0.60 0.45 2.69
N VAL A 38 -0.64 1.39 3.64
CA VAL A 38 0.49 2.28 3.91
C VAL A 38 1.03 2.02 5.31
N ILE A 39 2.32 1.79 5.39
CA ILE A 39 3.01 1.58 6.67
C ILE A 39 4.00 2.72 6.91
N PRO A 40 4.32 3.03 8.18
CA PRO A 40 5.37 3.99 8.48
C PRO A 40 6.69 3.57 7.84
N SER A 41 7.37 4.54 7.22
CA SER A 41 8.63 4.26 6.50
C SER A 41 9.72 3.69 7.42
N GLU A 42 9.72 4.10 8.69
CA GLU A 42 10.70 3.63 9.69
C GLU A 42 10.64 2.12 9.94
N TYR A 43 9.49 1.48 9.67
CA TYR A 43 9.36 0.03 9.87
C TYR A 43 10.22 -0.77 8.90
N THR A 44 10.65 -0.18 7.79
CA THR A 44 11.47 -0.87 6.79
C THR A 44 12.98 -0.74 7.06
N VAL A 45 13.38 0.05 8.06
CA VAL A 45 14.80 0.25 8.39
C VAL A 45 15.46 -1.07 8.76
N ASN A 46 14.82 -1.83 9.66
CA ASN A 46 15.33 -3.13 10.12
C ASN A 46 14.64 -4.32 9.43
N GLN A 47 13.65 -4.07 8.60
CA GLN A 47 12.87 -5.11 7.92
C GLN A 47 12.66 -4.69 6.47
N ARG A 48 13.75 -4.74 5.69
CA ARG A 48 13.74 -4.26 4.30
C ARG A 48 12.76 -4.97 3.40
N ASN A 49 12.41 -6.20 3.75
CA ASN A 49 11.48 -7.01 2.97
C ASN A 49 10.02 -6.87 3.41
N TYR A 50 9.72 -5.91 4.31
CA TYR A 50 8.37 -5.74 4.86
C TYR A 50 7.32 -5.64 3.74
N THR A 51 7.46 -4.66 2.85
CA THR A 51 6.47 -4.45 1.78
C THR A 51 6.41 -5.64 0.83
N ALA A 52 7.54 -6.31 0.57
CA ALA A 52 7.57 -7.50 -0.28
C ALA A 52 6.75 -8.65 0.31
N ILE A 53 6.83 -8.85 1.64
CA ILE A 53 6.05 -9.88 2.33
C ILE A 53 4.55 -9.62 2.14
N ILE A 54 4.12 -8.37 2.31
CA ILE A 54 2.71 -8.01 2.18
C ILE A 54 2.26 -8.10 0.71
N ASN A 55 3.06 -7.58 -0.21
CA ASN A 55 2.70 -7.59 -1.63
C ASN A 55 2.57 -9.01 -2.19
N ARG A 56 3.26 -9.98 -1.59
CA ARG A 56 3.14 -11.37 -2.01
C ARG A 56 1.72 -11.91 -1.80
N VAL A 57 1.05 -11.52 -0.72
CA VAL A 57 -0.33 -11.97 -0.48
C VAL A 57 -1.36 -11.11 -1.20
N LEU A 58 -0.96 -9.99 -1.77
CA LEU A 58 -1.83 -9.11 -2.54
C LEU A 58 -1.73 -9.33 -4.06
N LYS A 59 -0.90 -10.27 -4.50
CA LYS A 59 -0.60 -10.47 -5.93
C LYS A 59 -1.83 -10.73 -6.80
N ASP A 60 -2.88 -11.29 -6.23
CA ASP A 60 -4.10 -11.60 -6.96
C ASP A 60 -5.08 -10.42 -7.01
N GLN A 61 -4.83 -9.37 -6.24
CA GLN A 61 -5.62 -8.14 -6.29
C GLN A 61 -4.89 -7.11 -7.14
N LYS A 62 -5.38 -6.90 -8.36
CA LYS A 62 -4.82 -5.91 -9.27
C LYS A 62 -5.02 -4.51 -8.69
N ASN A 63 -4.05 -3.64 -8.90
CA ASN A 63 -4.11 -2.24 -8.49
C ASN A 63 -4.07 -2.05 -6.96
N VAL A 64 -3.65 -3.06 -6.22
CA VAL A 64 -3.49 -2.99 -4.76
C VAL A 64 -2.05 -3.32 -4.41
N GLU A 65 -1.43 -2.51 -3.55
CA GLU A 65 -0.10 -2.81 -3.04
C GLU A 65 0.13 -2.20 -1.66
N CYS A 66 1.14 -2.74 -0.98
CA CYS A 66 1.62 -2.18 0.28
C CYS A 66 2.84 -1.32 0.00
N VAL A 67 2.82 -0.10 0.51
CA VAL A 67 3.92 0.86 0.33
C VAL A 67 4.24 1.54 1.66
N THR A 68 5.43 2.13 1.74
CA THR A 68 5.76 3.01 2.86
C THR A 68 5.12 4.38 2.64
N LEU A 69 4.97 5.13 3.72
CA LEU A 69 4.46 6.50 3.62
C LEU A 69 5.31 7.35 2.68
N LYS A 70 6.65 7.19 2.73
CA LYS A 70 7.56 7.91 1.85
C LYS A 70 7.29 7.58 0.37
N ALA A 71 7.11 6.29 0.06
CA ALA A 71 6.82 5.87 -1.30
C ALA A 71 5.46 6.37 -1.78
N LEU A 72 4.46 6.39 -0.88
CA LEU A 72 3.14 6.94 -1.22
C LEU A 72 3.23 8.42 -1.56
N LYS A 73 3.96 9.20 -0.77
CA LYS A 73 4.14 10.63 -1.05
C LYS A 73 4.78 10.86 -2.41
N THR A 74 5.77 10.04 -2.76
CA THR A 74 6.41 10.11 -4.08
C THR A 74 5.41 9.79 -5.20
N ALA A 75 4.59 8.77 -5.01
CA ALA A 75 3.58 8.38 -6.00
C ALA A 75 2.52 9.48 -6.19
N ILE A 76 2.09 10.10 -5.09
CA ILE A 76 1.13 11.21 -5.14
C ILE A 76 1.73 12.39 -5.89
N ALA A 77 2.99 12.74 -5.60
CA ALA A 77 3.67 13.84 -6.27
C ALA A 77 3.77 13.61 -7.78
N LYS A 78 4.07 12.37 -8.20
CA LYS A 78 4.10 12.02 -9.62
C LYS A 78 2.73 12.12 -10.28
N LYS A 79 1.69 11.69 -9.56
CA LYS A 79 0.31 11.78 -10.05
C LYS A 79 -0.09 13.24 -10.26
N GLU A 80 0.22 14.11 -9.30
CA GLU A 80 -0.08 15.53 -9.38
C GLU A 80 0.71 16.21 -10.51
N ALA A 81 1.99 15.88 -10.67
CA ALA A 81 2.81 16.42 -11.74
C ALA A 81 2.25 16.04 -13.11
N ALA A 82 1.83 14.80 -13.30
CA ALA A 82 1.21 14.34 -14.54
C ALA A 82 -0.08 15.09 -14.85
N CYS A 83 -0.88 15.40 -13.82
CA CYS A 83 -2.12 16.17 -13.99
C CYS A 83 -1.84 17.63 -14.34
N ASN A 84 -0.72 18.19 -13.87
CA ASN A 84 -0.36 19.58 -14.08
C ASN A 84 0.33 19.82 -15.43
N ASP A 85 0.76 18.78 -16.12
CA ASP A 85 1.45 18.89 -17.41
C ASP A 85 0.49 19.06 -18.58
N GLU A 86 -0.77 19.15 -18.31
CA GLU A 86 -1.77 19.40 -19.36
C GLU A 86 -1.96 20.90 -19.61
#